data_2ef1e3bbf9d969fa91db45486c86daad
#
_entry.id   2ef1e3bbf9d969fa91db45486c86daad
#
_cell.length_a   1.000
_cell.length_b   1.000
_cell.length_c   1.000
_cell.angle_alpha   90.00
_cell.angle_beta   90.00
_cell.angle_gamma   90.00
#
_symmetry.space_group_name_H-M   'P 1'
#
loop_
_entity.id
_entity.type
_entity.pdbx_description
1 polymer ?
#
loop_
_entity_poly.entity_id
_entity_poly.type
_entity_poly.pdbx_seq_one_letter_code
_entity_poly.pdbx_strand_id
1 'polypeptide(L)'
;MTTIAPNDFTHLHVHSEFSLLDGLGRITELVDTAAQLGMDSMAITDHGALYGAVAFYQAARNKGIKPIIGVETYVARRSMTDKEGKADAQPFHLILLAQDLVGYRNLCRLVTDAHIDGYYYKPRIDREHLARYSEGLIGRASCRERV
;
A
#
# COMPACT_ATOMS: atom_id res chain seq x y z
N MET A 1 19.26 27.47 6.58
CA MET A 1 18.23 26.50 6.14
C MET A 1 18.93 25.15 6.01
N THR A 2 18.55 24.17 6.79
CA THR A 2 19.11 22.82 6.69
C THR A 2 18.57 22.21 5.40
N THR A 3 19.43 21.90 4.45
CA THR A 3 19.07 21.18 3.23
C THR A 3 18.75 19.73 3.62
N ILE A 4 17.56 19.24 3.28
CA ILE A 4 17.20 17.83 3.45
C ILE A 4 18.05 17.01 2.49
N ALA A 5 18.82 16.06 3.01
CA ALA A 5 19.55 15.10 2.16
C ALA A 5 18.58 14.04 1.60
N PRO A 6 18.87 13.41 0.46
CA PRO A 6 17.98 12.41 -0.13
C PRO A 6 17.64 11.24 0.80
N ASN A 7 18.56 10.85 1.67
CA ASN A 7 18.36 9.80 2.68
C ASN A 7 17.61 10.25 3.94
N ASP A 8 17.31 11.55 4.08
CA ASP A 8 16.44 12.08 5.14
C ASP A 8 14.95 11.96 4.79
N PHE A 9 14.63 11.45 3.59
CA PHE A 9 13.26 11.37 3.09
C PHE A 9 12.96 9.99 2.50
N THR A 10 11.81 9.44 2.84
CA THR A 10 11.30 8.17 2.31
C THR A 10 9.92 8.36 1.69
N HIS A 11 9.75 7.96 0.45
CA HIS A 11 8.44 7.87 -0.18
C HIS A 11 7.65 6.70 0.43
N LEU A 12 6.54 7.01 1.11
CA LEU A 12 5.67 6.03 1.78
C LEU A 12 4.38 5.74 1.02
N HIS A 13 4.16 6.38 -0.13
CA HIS A 13 2.97 6.21 -0.96
C HIS A 13 3.38 6.24 -2.43
N VAL A 14 3.58 5.07 -3.01
CA VAL A 14 4.05 4.92 -4.39
C VAL A 14 3.26 3.82 -5.09
N HIS A 15 2.74 4.12 -6.26
CA HIS A 15 2.06 3.18 -7.14
C HIS A 15 2.98 2.73 -8.26
N SER A 16 3.00 1.42 -8.52
CA SER A 16 3.72 0.83 -9.63
C SER A 16 2.80 0.54 -10.81
N GLU A 17 3.38 -0.05 -11.87
CA GLU A 17 2.67 -0.58 -13.03
C GLU A 17 1.54 -1.58 -12.68
N PHE A 18 1.53 -2.12 -11.45
CA PHE A 18 0.46 -3.00 -10.98
C PHE A 18 -0.78 -2.25 -10.48
N SER A 19 -0.71 -0.94 -10.27
CA SER A 19 -1.87 -0.07 -10.03
C SER A 19 -2.47 0.36 -11.36
N LEU A 20 -3.18 -0.58 -12.00
CA LEU A 20 -3.76 -0.47 -13.33
C LEU A 20 -4.56 0.81 -13.47
N LEU A 21 -4.53 1.76 -14.11
CA LEU A 21 -5.25 3.01 -14.36
C LEU A 21 -4.49 4.28 -13.92
N ASP A 22 -3.63 4.23 -12.92
CA ASP A 22 -2.92 5.42 -12.45
C ASP A 22 -1.44 5.21 -12.10
N GLY A 23 -0.95 3.96 -12.08
CA GLY A 23 0.46 3.63 -11.88
C GLY A 23 1.20 3.43 -13.20
N LEU A 24 2.19 4.29 -13.49
CA LEU A 24 3.00 4.21 -14.70
C LEU A 24 4.43 3.70 -14.44
N GLY A 25 4.90 3.80 -13.20
CA GLY A 25 6.27 3.49 -12.83
C GLY A 25 6.55 1.98 -12.83
N ARG A 26 7.47 1.53 -13.68
CA ARG A 26 7.95 0.16 -13.59
C ARG A 26 8.80 -0.01 -12.34
N ILE A 27 8.63 -1.12 -11.65
CA ILE A 27 9.32 -1.39 -10.38
C ILE A 27 10.83 -1.20 -10.49
N THR A 28 11.46 -1.71 -11.55
CA THR A 28 12.91 -1.58 -11.75
C THR A 28 13.33 -0.12 -11.95
N GLU A 29 12.58 0.66 -12.72
CA GLU A 29 12.85 2.07 -12.98
C GLU A 29 12.65 2.93 -11.73
N LEU A 30 11.61 2.65 -10.93
CA LEU A 30 11.36 3.32 -9.65
C LEU A 30 12.52 3.10 -8.67
N VAL A 31 12.97 1.86 -8.53
CA VAL A 31 14.08 1.50 -7.63
C VAL A 31 15.42 2.08 -8.14
N ASP A 32 15.68 2.01 -9.45
CA ASP A 32 16.89 2.59 -10.04
C ASP A 32 16.94 4.10 -9.85
N THR A 33 15.79 4.76 -10.03
CA THR A 33 15.68 6.22 -9.82
C THR A 33 15.91 6.58 -8.35
N ALA A 34 15.32 5.84 -7.41
CA ALA A 34 15.53 6.06 -5.99
C ALA A 34 17.02 5.92 -5.60
N ALA A 35 17.70 4.89 -6.13
CA ALA A 35 19.13 4.69 -5.91
C ALA A 35 19.99 5.81 -6.52
N GLN A 36 19.67 6.25 -7.74
CA GLN A 36 20.37 7.36 -8.41
C GLN A 36 20.20 8.69 -7.66
N LEU A 37 19.04 8.91 -7.04
CA LEU A 37 18.76 10.09 -6.22
C LEU A 37 19.40 10.01 -4.82
N GLY A 38 20.07 8.91 -4.47
CA GLY A 38 20.71 8.72 -3.17
C GLY A 38 19.74 8.41 -2.03
N MET A 39 18.53 7.93 -2.33
CA MET A 39 17.58 7.44 -1.33
C MET A 39 18.02 6.07 -0.81
N ASP A 40 17.84 5.83 0.49
CA ASP A 40 18.16 4.55 1.13
C ASP A 40 16.94 3.65 1.38
N SER A 41 15.74 4.19 1.20
CA SER A 41 14.48 3.50 1.47
C SER A 41 13.34 3.98 0.58
N MET A 42 12.38 3.09 0.30
CA MET A 42 11.19 3.39 -0.49
C MET A 42 10.08 2.39 -0.16
N ALA A 43 8.84 2.83 -0.19
CA ALA A 43 7.67 1.96 -0.10
C ALA A 43 7.06 1.67 -1.48
N ILE A 44 6.32 0.54 -1.57
CA ILE A 44 5.34 0.27 -2.60
C ILE A 44 3.97 0.13 -1.95
N THR A 45 2.95 0.76 -2.53
CA THR A 45 1.59 0.81 -1.97
C THR A 45 0.54 0.78 -3.09
N ASP A 46 0.59 -0.25 -3.93
CA ASP A 46 -0.35 -0.42 -5.02
C ASP A 46 -1.80 -0.54 -4.54
N HIS A 47 -2.74 -0.19 -5.39
CA HIS A 47 -4.17 -0.22 -5.09
C HIS A 47 -4.69 -1.63 -4.82
N GLY A 48 -5.11 -1.89 -3.59
CA GLY A 48 -5.87 -3.08 -3.19
C GLY A 48 -5.15 -4.42 -3.37
N ALA A 49 -3.86 -4.44 -3.73
CA ALA A 49 -3.15 -5.64 -4.09
C ALA A 49 -1.65 -5.59 -3.73
N LEU A 50 -1.03 -6.76 -3.64
CA LEU A 50 0.40 -6.94 -3.37
C LEU A 50 1.13 -7.58 -4.55
N TYR A 51 0.64 -7.42 -5.78
CA TYR A 51 1.18 -8.10 -6.97
C TYR A 51 2.65 -7.78 -7.24
N GLY A 52 3.04 -6.51 -7.03
CA GLY A 52 4.42 -6.04 -7.21
C GLY A 52 5.35 -6.29 -6.02
N ALA A 53 4.85 -6.73 -4.86
CA ALA A 53 5.60 -6.74 -3.61
C ALA A 53 6.91 -7.57 -3.69
N VAL A 54 6.85 -8.77 -4.28
CA VAL A 54 8.03 -9.64 -4.37
C VAL A 54 9.07 -9.07 -5.34
N ALA A 55 8.63 -8.62 -6.52
CA ALA A 55 9.51 -8.02 -7.51
C ALA A 55 10.18 -6.75 -6.96
N PHE A 56 9.40 -5.90 -6.28
CA PHE A 56 9.91 -4.70 -5.64
C PHE A 56 10.93 -5.02 -4.53
N TYR A 57 10.61 -5.98 -3.65
CA TYR A 57 11.52 -6.40 -2.60
C TYR A 57 12.87 -6.86 -3.16
N GLN A 58 12.85 -7.69 -4.19
CA GLN A 58 14.07 -8.19 -4.83
C GLN A 58 14.87 -7.07 -5.50
N ALA A 59 14.21 -6.21 -6.28
CA ALA A 59 14.85 -5.08 -6.96
C ALA A 59 15.50 -4.12 -5.96
N ALA A 60 14.77 -3.71 -4.91
CA ALA A 60 15.25 -2.80 -3.89
C ALA A 60 16.44 -3.37 -3.12
N ARG A 61 16.38 -4.64 -2.70
CA ARG A 61 17.49 -5.32 -2.01
C ARG A 61 18.74 -5.39 -2.87
N ASN A 62 18.62 -5.67 -4.16
CA ASN A 62 19.74 -5.73 -5.10
C ASN A 62 20.43 -4.37 -5.30
N LYS A 63 19.73 -3.27 -5.07
CA LYS A 63 20.26 -1.90 -5.16
C LYS A 63 20.65 -1.29 -3.82
N GLY A 64 20.55 -2.04 -2.72
CA GLY A 64 20.85 -1.55 -1.38
C GLY A 64 19.77 -0.61 -0.81
N ILE A 65 18.60 -0.52 -1.44
CA ILE A 65 17.44 0.23 -0.96
C ILE A 65 16.68 -0.63 0.05
N LYS A 66 16.28 -0.05 1.18
CA LYS A 66 15.39 -0.70 2.15
C LYS A 66 13.96 -0.74 1.62
N PRO A 67 13.41 -1.92 1.28
CA PRO A 67 12.04 -2.02 0.80
C PRO A 67 11.05 -1.93 1.96
N ILE A 68 10.01 -1.11 1.80
CA ILE A 68 8.87 -1.03 2.70
C ILE A 68 7.66 -1.55 1.93
N ILE A 69 7.09 -2.68 2.38
CA ILE A 69 5.94 -3.29 1.72
C ILE A 69 4.65 -2.73 2.31
N GLY A 70 3.78 -2.26 1.46
CA GLY A 70 2.49 -1.73 1.83
C GLY A 70 1.43 -1.95 0.75
N VAL A 71 0.24 -1.43 1.01
CA VAL A 71 -0.90 -1.44 0.10
C VAL A 71 -1.77 -0.22 0.37
N GLU A 72 -2.34 0.38 -0.65
CA GLU A 72 -3.42 1.33 -0.50
C GLU A 72 -4.74 0.56 -0.47
N THR A 73 -5.25 0.30 0.74
CA THR A 73 -6.49 -0.45 0.94
C THR A 73 -7.73 0.40 0.70
N TYR A 74 -8.82 -0.25 0.32
CA TYR A 74 -10.15 0.33 0.26
C TYR A 74 -10.91 -0.04 1.54
N VAL A 75 -11.32 0.97 2.33
CA VAL A 75 -12.05 0.77 3.59
C VAL A 75 -13.54 1.03 3.34
N ALA A 76 -14.37 0.01 3.56
CA ALA A 76 -15.81 0.11 3.43
C ALA A 76 -16.38 1.13 4.44
N ARG A 77 -17.43 1.85 4.05
CA ARG A 77 -18.12 2.80 4.93
C ARG A 77 -18.90 2.11 6.07
N ARG A 78 -19.41 0.92 5.76
CA ARG A 78 -20.12 0.01 6.68
C ARG A 78 -19.33 -1.31 6.77
N SER A 79 -19.99 -2.46 6.83
CA SER A 79 -19.31 -3.74 6.72
C SER A 79 -18.75 -3.96 5.30
N MET A 80 -17.64 -4.64 5.21
CA MET A 80 -17.07 -5.02 3.90
C MET A 80 -17.98 -6.00 3.12
N THR A 81 -18.88 -6.68 3.82
CA THR A 81 -19.88 -7.58 3.22
C THR A 81 -21.12 -6.86 2.70
N ASP A 82 -21.34 -5.59 3.08
CA ASP A 82 -22.43 -4.78 2.54
C ASP A 82 -22.16 -4.41 1.08
N LYS A 83 -23.13 -4.68 0.19
CA LYS A 83 -22.94 -4.52 -1.27
C LYS A 83 -24.17 -3.84 -1.88
N GLU A 84 -24.57 -2.69 -1.32
CA GLU A 84 -25.79 -1.99 -1.66
C GLU A 84 -25.54 -0.56 -2.15
N GLY A 85 -25.88 -0.32 -3.40
CA GLY A 85 -25.95 1.02 -3.99
C GLY A 85 -24.64 1.81 -3.97
N LYS A 86 -24.76 3.13 -4.18
CA LYS A 86 -23.61 4.04 -4.30
C LYS A 86 -22.82 4.22 -3.01
N ALA A 87 -23.46 4.08 -1.85
CA ALA A 87 -22.80 4.27 -0.58
C ALA A 87 -21.67 3.25 -0.35
N ASP A 88 -21.93 1.98 -0.69
CA ASP A 88 -20.93 0.92 -0.54
C ASP A 88 -19.96 0.85 -1.72
N ALA A 89 -20.28 1.47 -2.85
CA ALA A 89 -19.39 1.55 -4.01
C ALA A 89 -18.27 2.58 -3.86
N GLN A 90 -18.31 3.44 -2.83
CA GLN A 90 -17.34 4.51 -2.59
C GLN A 90 -16.60 4.29 -1.25
N PRO A 91 -15.59 3.42 -1.20
CA PRO A 91 -14.78 3.20 -0.01
C PRO A 91 -13.83 4.37 0.25
N PHE A 92 -13.35 4.48 1.48
CA PHE A 92 -12.21 5.33 1.83
C PHE A 92 -10.90 4.66 1.44
N HIS A 93 -9.83 5.45 1.31
CA HIS A 93 -8.49 4.95 1.05
C HIS A 93 -7.65 5.02 2.33
N LEU A 94 -6.93 3.95 2.61
CA LEU A 94 -6.01 3.86 3.74
C LEU A 94 -4.74 3.15 3.31
N ILE A 95 -3.61 3.80 3.51
CA ILE A 95 -2.31 3.18 3.30
C ILE A 95 -1.96 2.37 4.54
N LEU A 96 -1.62 1.11 4.32
CA LEU A 96 -1.08 0.21 5.33
C LEU A 96 0.33 -0.21 4.93
N LEU A 97 1.28 -0.06 5.85
CA LEU A 97 2.67 -0.45 5.68
C LEU A 97 3.02 -1.55 6.68
N ALA A 98 3.69 -2.59 6.22
CA ALA A 98 4.20 -3.65 7.09
C ALA A 98 5.46 -3.17 7.83
N GLN A 99 5.42 -3.19 9.16
CA GLN A 99 6.56 -2.85 10.02
C GLN A 99 7.54 -4.02 10.16
N ASP A 100 6.99 -5.24 10.16
CA ASP A 100 7.71 -6.48 10.36
C ASP A 100 7.05 -7.66 9.63
N LEU A 101 7.51 -8.88 9.88
CA LEU A 101 6.96 -10.08 9.25
C LEU A 101 5.53 -10.40 9.72
N VAL A 102 5.16 -10.04 10.96
CA VAL A 102 3.79 -10.21 11.45
C VAL A 102 2.86 -9.29 10.67
N GLY A 103 3.24 -8.01 10.55
CA GLY A 103 2.51 -7.04 9.74
C GLY A 103 2.40 -7.45 8.27
N TYR A 104 3.46 -7.98 7.66
CA TYR A 104 3.38 -8.49 6.28
C TYR A 104 2.38 -9.63 6.12
N ARG A 105 2.35 -10.59 7.05
CA ARG A 105 1.36 -11.69 7.03
C ARG A 105 -0.06 -11.18 7.22
N ASN A 106 -0.25 -10.22 8.14
CA ASN A 106 -1.54 -9.57 8.35
C ASN A 106 -1.98 -8.78 7.12
N LEU A 107 -1.05 -8.09 6.45
CA LEU A 107 -1.33 -7.40 5.20
C LEU A 107 -1.79 -8.36 4.09
N CYS A 108 -1.11 -9.50 3.93
CA CYS A 108 -1.53 -10.56 3.00
C CYS A 108 -2.93 -11.06 3.34
N ARG A 109 -3.25 -11.25 4.63
CA ARG A 109 -4.57 -11.71 5.06
C ARG A 109 -5.65 -10.67 4.74
N LEU A 110 -5.42 -9.40 5.10
CA LEU A 110 -6.35 -8.30 4.80
C LEU A 110 -6.65 -8.19 3.30
N VAL A 111 -5.60 -8.23 2.46
CA VAL A 111 -5.76 -8.17 0.99
C VAL A 111 -6.52 -9.38 0.47
N THR A 112 -6.24 -10.58 0.96
CA THR A 112 -6.94 -11.81 0.55
C THR A 112 -8.42 -11.72 0.88
N ASP A 113 -8.77 -11.39 2.11
CA ASP A 113 -10.17 -11.32 2.55
C ASP A 113 -10.92 -10.17 1.87
N ALA A 114 -10.24 -9.07 1.56
CA ALA A 114 -10.80 -7.98 0.77
C ALA A 114 -11.25 -8.43 -0.62
N HIS A 115 -10.49 -9.32 -1.25
CA HIS A 115 -10.82 -9.87 -2.58
C HIS A 115 -11.88 -10.98 -2.51
N ILE A 116 -11.87 -11.83 -1.48
CA ILE A 116 -12.80 -12.97 -1.36
C ILE A 116 -14.16 -12.50 -0.85
N ASP A 117 -14.18 -11.77 0.27
CA ASP A 117 -15.41 -11.43 1.00
C ASP A 117 -15.85 -9.99 0.74
N GLY A 118 -14.89 -9.06 0.67
CA GLY A 118 -15.14 -7.63 0.62
C GLY A 118 -15.32 -7.02 -0.78
N TYR A 119 -15.22 -7.81 -1.85
CA TYR A 119 -15.24 -7.28 -3.22
C TYR A 119 -16.62 -6.73 -3.60
N TYR A 120 -16.66 -5.41 -3.82
CA TYR A 120 -17.78 -4.71 -4.44
C TYR A 120 -17.25 -3.50 -5.19
N TYR A 121 -17.14 -3.59 -6.51
CA TYR A 121 -16.38 -2.70 -7.40
C TYR A 121 -14.88 -2.60 -7.07
N LYS A 122 -14.50 -2.67 -5.81
CA LYS A 122 -13.13 -2.65 -5.28
C LYS A 122 -12.98 -3.71 -4.18
N PRO A 123 -11.79 -4.24 -3.95
CA PRO A 123 -11.50 -5.13 -2.82
C PRO A 123 -11.46 -4.31 -1.52
N ARG A 124 -12.47 -4.45 -0.66
CA ARG A 124 -12.64 -3.63 0.53
C ARG A 124 -12.40 -4.44 1.80
N ILE A 125 -11.79 -3.80 2.77
CA ILE A 125 -11.81 -4.22 4.18
C ILE A 125 -12.76 -3.32 4.96
N ASP A 126 -13.10 -3.66 6.19
CA ASP A 126 -13.77 -2.76 7.12
C ASP A 126 -12.95 -2.53 8.38
N ARG A 127 -13.46 -1.67 9.27
CA ARG A 127 -12.76 -1.30 10.51
C ARG A 127 -12.58 -2.48 11.46
N GLU A 128 -13.57 -3.35 11.55
CA GLU A 128 -13.52 -4.53 12.41
C GLU A 128 -12.45 -5.50 11.93
N HIS A 129 -12.43 -5.76 10.63
CA HIS A 129 -11.44 -6.62 10.00
C HIS A 129 -10.03 -6.06 10.15
N LEU A 130 -9.85 -4.76 9.92
CA LEU A 130 -8.58 -4.06 10.13
C LEU A 130 -8.12 -4.17 11.59
N ALA A 131 -9.00 -3.95 12.56
CA ALA A 131 -8.66 -4.03 13.99
C ALA A 131 -8.15 -5.43 14.37
N ARG A 132 -8.74 -6.48 13.77
CA ARG A 132 -8.36 -7.89 14.02
C ARG A 132 -6.95 -8.22 13.53
N TYR A 133 -6.49 -7.58 12.46
CA TYR A 133 -5.21 -7.85 11.80
C TYR A 133 -4.28 -6.62 11.78
N SER A 134 -4.39 -5.73 12.76
CA SER A 134 -3.61 -4.48 12.80
C SER A 134 -2.20 -4.63 13.36
N GLU A 135 -1.88 -5.74 14.04
CA GLU A 135 -0.56 -5.97 14.63
C GLU A 135 0.54 -5.93 13.56
N GLY A 136 1.63 -5.19 13.85
CA GLY A 136 2.75 -5.02 12.93
C GLY A 136 2.46 -4.16 11.70
N LEU A 137 1.33 -3.43 11.69
CA LEU A 137 0.96 -2.51 10.63
C LEU A 137 1.03 -1.04 11.08
N ILE A 138 1.48 -0.18 10.18
CA ILE A 138 1.42 1.27 10.31
C ILE A 138 0.36 1.77 9.33
N GLY A 139 -0.66 2.47 9.84
CA GLY A 139 -1.72 3.07 9.04
C GLY A 139 -1.46 4.55 8.75
N ARG A 140 -1.74 4.99 7.52
CA ARG A 140 -1.68 6.40 7.09
C ARG A 140 -2.86 6.71 6.17
N ALA A 141 -3.56 7.82 6.43
CA ALA A 141 -4.61 8.28 5.54
C ALA A 141 -4.04 8.61 4.15
N SER A 142 -4.76 8.25 3.08
CA SER A 142 -4.41 8.69 1.73
C SER A 142 -4.76 10.18 1.57
N CYS A 143 -3.84 10.95 0.98
CA CYS A 143 -4.03 12.40 0.79
C CYS A 143 -5.08 12.76 -0.28
N ARG A 144 -5.68 11.79 -0.95
CA ARG A 144 -6.70 12.02 -1.99
C ARG A 144 -8.11 12.26 -1.46
N GLU A 145 -8.38 11.97 -0.20
CA GLU A 145 -9.68 12.26 0.40
C GLU A 145 -9.70 13.67 0.94
N ARG A 146 -10.44 14.54 0.25
CA ARG A 146 -10.97 15.74 0.88
C ARG A 146 -12.02 15.28 1.89
N VAL A 147 -11.75 15.50 3.15
CA VAL A 147 -12.73 15.41 4.24
C VAL A 147 -13.82 16.42 4.01
#